data_7bde64e46e5a34a61264b54d34e45936
#
_entry.id   7bde64e46e5a34a61264b54d34e45936
#
_cell.length_a   1.000
_cell.length_b   1.000
_cell.length_c   1.000
_cell.angle_alpha   90.00
_cell.angle_beta   90.00
_cell.angle_gamma   90.00
#
_symmetry.space_group_name_H-M   'P 1'
#
loop_
_entity.id
_entity.type
_entity.pdbx_description
1 polymer ?
#
loop_
_entity_poly.entity_id
_entity_poly.type
_entity_poly.pdbx_seq_one_letter_code
_entity_poly.pdbx_strand_id
1 'polypeptide(L)'
;MENQIYEEFRPVSEKPEWIVDLNRDEFVAFRLLLARVNGPLRMRIPTLIVALGCCLLMAGIAIEEWWMAGWQGYPDPVMLAGAFLVLLPGFYTWFYVPAKMKKTAGKQYDRSLSAGMTYCGRLTVTPEYVEKAGATATAHVRLDDRTLFIETAEMMAFVTAGSPALVLPARCLTEEMAAAVRMAADNLPPHCRRFIARIEPKGETAQWQETSAPEEVWVSTFTYTHQEYITVLRGLITQHYWRTAPMTATTATCGALLFGWNDENMLKCIPFFLAIFGVLTLFNLVLPLARVKRQVANFTAHDLTMQVRMDTLALRLKVPKGGENWVLWCDVDHVYDKDDFVEFVHDKHSTLHIPKRVIEDMAAFESALDRCRGKK
;
A
#
# COMPACT_ATOMS: atom_id res chain seq x y z
N MET A 1 -18.14 -5.66 -27.50
CA MET A 1 -17.17 -5.69 -26.38
C MET A 1 -16.89 -4.32 -25.76
N GLU A 2 -16.69 -3.29 -26.57
CA GLU A 2 -16.52 -1.91 -26.08
C GLU A 2 -17.70 -1.41 -25.22
N ASN A 3 -18.95 -1.60 -25.67
CA ASN A 3 -20.12 -1.18 -24.92
C ASN A 3 -20.29 -1.84 -23.54
N GLN A 4 -19.81 -3.10 -23.36
CA GLN A 4 -19.89 -3.78 -22.07
C GLN A 4 -18.90 -3.21 -21.03
N ILE A 5 -17.73 -2.74 -21.49
CA ILE A 5 -16.74 -2.11 -20.62
C ILE A 5 -17.26 -0.76 -20.08
N TYR A 6 -17.96 0.00 -20.91
CA TYR A 6 -18.55 1.28 -20.48
C TYR A 6 -19.70 1.12 -19.49
N GLU A 7 -20.50 0.03 -19.59
CA GLU A 7 -21.58 -0.23 -18.63
C GLU A 7 -21.08 -0.56 -17.21
N GLU A 8 -19.93 -1.24 -17.09
CA GLU A 8 -19.32 -1.52 -15.77
C GLU A 8 -18.81 -0.26 -15.02
N PHE A 9 -18.73 0.87 -15.72
CA PHE A 9 -18.34 2.15 -15.11
C PHE A 9 -19.53 3.02 -14.68
N ARG A 10 -20.78 2.61 -14.96
CA ARG A 10 -21.95 3.34 -14.51
C ARG A 10 -22.27 3.01 -13.04
N PRO A 11 -22.61 4.02 -12.22
CA PRO A 11 -23.13 3.77 -10.89
C PRO A 11 -24.50 3.08 -10.99
N VAL A 12 -24.67 1.97 -10.30
CA VAL A 12 -25.94 1.24 -10.23
C VAL A 12 -26.82 1.91 -9.19
N SER A 13 -27.98 2.46 -9.59
CA SER A 13 -28.96 3.08 -8.70
C SER A 13 -30.05 2.10 -8.26
N GLU A 14 -30.70 2.39 -7.14
CA GLU A 14 -31.95 1.85 -6.54
C GLU A 14 -31.83 0.89 -5.34
N LYS A 15 -30.71 0.84 -4.64
CA LYS A 15 -30.63 0.08 -3.37
C LYS A 15 -30.51 1.03 -2.18
N PRO A 16 -30.85 0.59 -0.96
CA PRO A 16 -30.78 1.46 0.21
C PRO A 16 -29.37 2.07 0.33
N GLU A 17 -29.30 3.38 0.31
CA GLU A 17 -28.09 4.16 0.40
C GLU A 17 -27.98 4.77 1.79
N TRP A 18 -26.86 4.56 2.46
CA TRP A 18 -26.51 5.19 3.71
C TRP A 18 -25.39 6.19 3.53
N ILE A 19 -25.35 7.22 4.36
CA ILE A 19 -24.28 8.22 4.31
C ILE A 19 -23.19 7.82 5.30
N VAL A 20 -21.96 7.74 4.79
CA VAL A 20 -20.75 7.43 5.57
C VAL A 20 -19.70 8.49 5.30
N ASP A 21 -19.13 9.05 6.34
CA ASP A 21 -17.97 9.91 6.25
C ASP A 21 -16.79 9.31 7.02
N LEU A 22 -15.61 9.90 6.83
CA LEU A 22 -14.38 9.45 7.47
C LEU A 22 -13.68 10.68 8.04
N ASN A 23 -13.51 10.74 9.35
CA ASN A 23 -12.76 11.80 9.99
C ASN A 23 -11.24 11.49 9.98
N ARG A 24 -10.44 12.47 10.42
CA ARG A 24 -8.99 12.39 10.40
C ARG A 24 -8.44 11.20 11.21
N ASP A 25 -8.96 10.97 12.39
CA ASP A 25 -8.47 9.93 13.28
C ASP A 25 -8.87 8.54 12.78
N GLU A 26 -10.07 8.40 12.23
CA GLU A 26 -10.55 7.18 11.58
C GLU A 26 -9.73 6.86 10.32
N PHE A 27 -9.40 7.87 9.50
CA PHE A 27 -8.50 7.70 8.35
C PHE A 27 -7.12 7.21 8.77
N VAL A 28 -6.56 7.82 9.82
CA VAL A 28 -5.25 7.41 10.36
C VAL A 28 -5.30 6.00 10.93
N ALA A 29 -6.33 5.66 11.70
CA ALA A 29 -6.54 4.31 12.25
C ALA A 29 -6.64 3.27 11.13
N PHE A 30 -7.38 3.58 10.08
CA PHE A 30 -7.50 2.74 8.91
C PHE A 30 -6.15 2.52 8.18
N ARG A 31 -5.37 3.57 7.95
CA ARG A 31 -4.04 3.44 7.32
C ARG A 31 -3.10 2.58 8.16
N LEU A 32 -3.19 2.66 9.48
CA LEU A 32 -2.44 1.79 10.39
C LEU A 32 -2.95 0.34 10.34
N LEU A 33 -4.26 0.12 10.25
CA LEU A 33 -4.84 -1.22 10.08
C LEU A 33 -4.33 -1.88 8.79
N LEU A 34 -4.37 -1.16 7.66
CA LEU A 34 -3.80 -1.64 6.39
C LEU A 34 -2.34 -2.03 6.52
N ALA A 35 -1.55 -1.20 7.17
CA ALA A 35 -0.14 -1.46 7.39
C ALA A 35 0.11 -2.70 8.26
N ARG A 36 -0.79 -3.02 9.20
CA ARG A 36 -0.73 -4.24 10.02
C ARG A 36 -1.12 -5.48 9.24
N VAL A 37 -2.07 -5.36 8.33
CA VAL A 37 -2.61 -6.52 7.59
C VAL A 37 -1.72 -6.88 6.39
N ASN A 38 -1.40 -5.90 5.55
CA ASN A 38 -0.73 -6.10 4.26
C ASN A 38 0.59 -5.33 4.13
N GLY A 39 0.97 -4.55 5.14
CA GLY A 39 2.09 -3.62 5.05
C GLY A 39 3.25 -3.92 6.01
N PRO A 40 4.13 -2.93 6.20
CA PRO A 40 5.37 -3.08 6.95
C PRO A 40 5.17 -3.44 8.43
N LEU A 41 4.03 -3.12 9.01
CA LEU A 41 3.74 -3.44 10.41
C LEU A 41 3.40 -4.91 10.65
N ARG A 42 3.10 -5.68 9.60
CA ARG A 42 2.87 -7.13 9.69
C ARG A 42 4.12 -7.85 10.20
N MET A 43 5.29 -7.41 9.76
CA MET A 43 6.58 -8.05 10.08
C MET A 43 7.19 -7.59 11.41
N ARG A 44 6.58 -6.64 12.12
CA ARG A 44 7.17 -6.06 13.34
C ARG A 44 7.41 -7.08 14.46
N ILE A 45 6.48 -8.00 14.67
CA ILE A 45 6.62 -9.07 15.70
C ILE A 45 7.72 -10.04 15.29
N PRO A 46 7.70 -10.66 14.09
CA PRO A 46 8.81 -11.50 13.64
C PRO A 46 10.16 -10.79 13.69
N THR A 47 10.25 -9.52 13.25
CA THR A 47 11.49 -8.75 13.28
C THR A 47 11.99 -8.55 14.70
N LEU A 48 11.10 -8.25 15.66
CA LEU A 48 11.47 -8.07 17.05
C LEU A 48 11.94 -9.40 17.67
N ILE A 49 11.25 -10.50 17.40
CA ILE A 49 11.63 -11.85 17.89
C ILE A 49 13.01 -12.23 17.38
N VAL A 50 13.26 -12.04 16.08
CA VAL A 50 14.57 -12.33 15.48
C VAL A 50 15.65 -11.43 16.06
N ALA A 51 15.40 -10.13 16.20
CA ALA A 51 16.34 -9.18 16.78
C ALA A 51 16.69 -9.54 18.25
N LEU A 52 15.68 -9.88 19.06
CA LEU A 52 15.91 -10.33 20.44
C LEU A 52 16.68 -11.65 20.50
N GLY A 53 16.32 -12.62 19.65
CA GLY A 53 17.02 -13.90 19.57
C GLY A 53 18.51 -13.73 19.23
N CYS A 54 18.81 -12.92 18.21
CA CYS A 54 20.18 -12.59 17.82
C CYS A 54 20.93 -11.84 18.92
N CYS A 55 20.26 -10.88 19.58
CA CYS A 55 20.85 -10.14 20.69
C CYS A 55 21.22 -11.07 21.87
N LEU A 56 20.30 -11.96 22.25
CA LEU A 56 20.54 -12.94 23.33
C LEU A 56 21.66 -13.91 22.96
N LEU A 57 21.73 -14.35 21.71
CA LEU A 57 22.80 -15.22 21.22
C LEU A 57 24.17 -14.54 21.35
N MET A 58 24.29 -13.29 20.84
CA MET A 58 25.54 -12.55 20.90
C MET A 58 25.96 -12.25 22.34
N ALA A 59 25.01 -11.82 23.17
CA ALA A 59 25.28 -11.57 24.58
C ALA A 59 25.69 -12.87 25.31
N GLY A 60 25.06 -14.00 24.97
CA GLY A 60 25.42 -15.32 25.51
C GLY A 60 26.83 -15.72 25.15
N ILE A 61 27.24 -15.54 23.89
CA ILE A 61 28.64 -15.80 23.44
C ILE A 61 29.63 -14.92 24.20
N ALA A 62 29.36 -13.61 24.30
CA ALA A 62 30.25 -12.69 25.01
C ALA A 62 30.39 -13.03 26.49
N ILE A 63 29.34 -13.50 27.14
CA ILE A 63 29.35 -13.96 28.54
C ILE A 63 30.10 -15.27 28.67
N GLU A 64 29.90 -16.22 27.73
CA GLU A 64 30.61 -17.51 27.73
C GLU A 64 32.12 -17.32 27.57
N GLU A 65 32.56 -16.48 26.65
CA GLU A 65 33.96 -16.14 26.45
C GLU A 65 34.57 -15.49 27.69
N TRP A 66 33.84 -14.60 28.34
CA TRP A 66 34.26 -13.97 29.60
C TRP A 66 34.33 -14.97 30.75
N TRP A 67 33.37 -15.91 30.82
CA TRP A 67 33.42 -17.01 31.78
C TRP A 67 34.66 -17.91 31.57
N MET A 68 34.93 -18.31 30.32
CA MET A 68 36.07 -19.14 29.97
C MET A 68 37.40 -18.45 30.26
N ALA A 69 37.46 -17.11 30.19
CA ALA A 69 38.60 -16.31 30.60
C ALA A 69 38.74 -16.16 32.14
N GLY A 70 37.95 -16.91 32.94
CA GLY A 70 38.01 -16.88 34.40
C GLY A 70 37.56 -15.58 35.05
N TRP A 71 36.62 -14.86 34.38
CA TRP A 71 36.11 -13.54 34.79
C TRP A 71 37.18 -12.45 34.85
N GLN A 72 38.28 -12.63 34.13
CA GLN A 72 39.33 -11.61 34.04
C GLN A 72 39.00 -10.60 32.93
N GLY A 73 39.06 -9.33 33.25
CA GLY A 73 38.71 -8.25 32.30
C GLY A 73 37.22 -8.01 32.23
N TYR A 74 36.76 -7.52 31.02
CA TYR A 74 35.37 -7.23 30.73
C TYR A 74 34.91 -8.11 29.56
N PRO A 75 33.59 -8.38 29.45
CA PRO A 75 33.03 -9.03 28.28
C PRO A 75 33.40 -8.23 27.03
N ASP A 76 33.56 -8.89 25.86
CA ASP A 76 33.94 -8.21 24.63
C ASP A 76 32.98 -7.05 24.32
N PRO A 77 33.47 -5.79 24.38
CA PRO A 77 32.65 -4.62 24.14
C PRO A 77 32.13 -4.55 22.71
N VAL A 78 32.81 -5.15 21.74
CA VAL A 78 32.40 -5.18 20.33
C VAL A 78 31.21 -6.11 20.15
N MET A 79 31.23 -7.28 20.79
CA MET A 79 30.09 -8.23 20.78
C MET A 79 28.86 -7.63 21.48
N LEU A 80 29.04 -6.96 22.63
CA LEU A 80 27.94 -6.29 23.32
C LEU A 80 27.38 -5.13 22.50
N ALA A 81 28.24 -4.32 21.87
CA ALA A 81 27.81 -3.26 20.97
C ALA A 81 27.05 -3.83 19.75
N GLY A 82 27.53 -4.93 19.17
CA GLY A 82 26.87 -5.68 18.10
C GLY A 82 25.49 -6.18 18.50
N ALA A 83 25.37 -6.77 19.69
CA ALA A 83 24.09 -7.21 20.26
C ALA A 83 23.08 -6.06 20.36
N PHE A 84 23.53 -4.86 20.79
CA PHE A 84 22.72 -3.65 20.86
C PHE A 84 22.29 -3.15 19.45
N LEU A 85 23.20 -3.14 18.48
CA LEU A 85 22.93 -2.74 17.11
C LEU A 85 21.88 -3.62 16.44
N VAL A 86 21.84 -4.91 16.72
CA VAL A 86 20.85 -5.86 16.19
C VAL A 86 19.44 -5.56 16.71
N LEU A 87 19.30 -4.93 17.87
CA LEU A 87 17.99 -4.52 18.39
C LEU A 87 17.41 -3.30 17.67
N LEU A 88 18.25 -2.44 17.06
CA LEU A 88 17.80 -1.20 16.43
C LEU A 88 16.71 -1.40 15.35
N PRO A 89 16.80 -2.37 14.43
CA PRO A 89 15.72 -2.64 13.48
C PRO A 89 14.41 -3.03 14.16
N GLY A 90 14.46 -3.80 15.25
CA GLY A 90 13.28 -4.15 16.05
C GLY A 90 12.63 -2.91 16.68
N PHE A 91 13.39 -2.05 17.34
CA PHE A 91 12.91 -0.78 17.90
C PHE A 91 12.40 0.16 16.81
N TYR A 92 13.12 0.28 15.69
CA TYR A 92 12.71 1.10 14.55
C TYR A 92 11.34 0.69 14.02
N THR A 93 11.12 -0.62 13.76
CA THR A 93 9.85 -1.13 13.24
C THR A 93 8.74 -1.05 14.28
N TRP A 94 9.06 -1.16 15.58
CA TRP A 94 8.07 -1.15 16.65
C TRP A 94 7.58 0.25 17.01
N PHE A 95 8.48 1.22 17.12
CA PHE A 95 8.17 2.57 17.60
C PHE A 95 8.14 3.61 16.49
N TYR A 96 9.17 3.67 15.67
CA TYR A 96 9.33 4.75 14.69
C TYR A 96 8.39 4.60 13.50
N VAL A 97 8.26 3.41 12.93
CA VAL A 97 7.42 3.19 11.73
C VAL A 97 5.96 3.53 12.00
N PRO A 98 5.31 3.06 13.09
CA PRO A 98 3.92 3.44 13.38
C PRO A 98 3.75 4.94 13.61
N ALA A 99 4.67 5.57 14.36
CA ALA A 99 4.62 7.01 14.62
C ALA A 99 4.76 7.83 13.33
N LYS A 100 5.70 7.46 12.46
CA LYS A 100 5.88 8.08 11.15
C LYS A 100 4.65 7.89 10.26
N MET A 101 4.08 6.68 10.21
CA MET A 101 2.87 6.39 9.44
C MET A 101 1.68 7.20 9.94
N LYS A 102 1.46 7.27 11.26
CA LYS A 102 0.42 8.10 11.86
C LYS A 102 0.55 9.57 11.43
N LYS A 103 1.76 10.14 11.52
CA LYS A 103 2.04 11.52 11.10
C LYS A 103 1.81 11.72 9.60
N THR A 104 2.26 10.77 8.77
CA THR A 104 2.11 10.86 7.31
C THR A 104 0.65 10.74 6.90
N ALA A 105 -0.10 9.78 7.46
CA ALA A 105 -1.52 9.60 7.18
C ALA A 105 -2.33 10.85 7.58
N GLY A 106 -2.06 11.44 8.77
CA GLY A 106 -2.72 12.67 9.18
C GLY A 106 -2.45 13.83 8.20
N LYS A 107 -1.19 14.01 7.78
CA LYS A 107 -0.85 15.03 6.78
C LYS A 107 -1.52 14.77 5.43
N GLN A 108 -1.63 13.51 5.01
CA GLN A 108 -2.30 13.14 3.77
C GLN A 108 -3.77 13.51 3.83
N TYR A 109 -4.46 13.19 4.94
CA TYR A 109 -5.85 13.58 5.14
C TYR A 109 -6.03 15.10 5.07
N ASP A 110 -5.22 15.86 5.82
CA ASP A 110 -5.30 17.31 5.88
C ASP A 110 -5.07 17.95 4.48
N ARG A 111 -4.10 17.45 3.71
CA ARG A 111 -3.84 17.87 2.33
C ARG A 111 -5.01 17.56 1.39
N SER A 112 -5.60 16.37 1.51
CA SER A 112 -6.74 15.98 0.69
C SER A 112 -7.93 16.91 0.92
N LEU A 113 -8.24 17.23 2.17
CA LEU A 113 -9.28 18.20 2.50
C LEU A 113 -8.96 19.60 1.96
N SER A 114 -7.71 20.06 2.14
CA SER A 114 -7.27 21.37 1.63
C SER A 114 -7.34 21.45 0.10
N ALA A 115 -7.19 20.32 -0.59
CA ALA A 115 -7.34 20.22 -2.03
C ALA A 115 -8.81 20.14 -2.48
N GLY A 116 -9.78 20.07 -1.55
CA GLY A 116 -11.21 20.01 -1.86
C GLY A 116 -11.77 18.58 -1.96
N MET A 117 -11.01 17.56 -1.54
CA MET A 117 -11.56 16.20 -1.42
C MET A 117 -12.50 16.10 -0.24
N THR A 118 -13.56 15.31 -0.41
CA THR A 118 -14.43 14.89 0.71
C THR A 118 -14.34 13.40 0.91
N TYR A 119 -14.36 12.98 2.15
CA TYR A 119 -14.44 11.56 2.52
C TYR A 119 -15.88 11.13 2.84
N CYS A 120 -16.86 12.00 2.56
CA CYS A 120 -18.27 11.70 2.67
C CYS A 120 -18.74 10.99 1.39
N GLY A 121 -19.58 9.96 1.53
CA GLY A 121 -20.12 9.22 0.40
C GLY A 121 -21.38 8.45 0.77
N ARG A 122 -22.19 8.12 -0.23
CA ARG A 122 -23.34 7.24 -0.13
C ARG A 122 -22.88 5.79 -0.21
N LEU A 123 -23.26 5.00 0.76
CA LEU A 123 -22.92 3.58 0.83
C LEU A 123 -24.05 2.75 0.22
N THR A 124 -23.68 1.88 -0.72
CA THR A 124 -24.54 0.87 -1.32
C THR A 124 -23.97 -0.51 -1.01
N VAL A 125 -24.78 -1.40 -0.43
CA VAL A 125 -24.38 -2.77 -0.08
C VAL A 125 -25.20 -3.75 -0.90
N THR A 126 -24.53 -4.65 -1.60
CA THR A 126 -25.18 -5.71 -2.38
C THR A 126 -24.50 -7.05 -2.10
N PRO A 127 -25.07 -8.19 -2.48
CA PRO A 127 -24.39 -9.48 -2.35
C PRO A 127 -23.11 -9.62 -3.16
N GLU A 128 -22.94 -8.81 -4.22
CA GLU A 128 -21.82 -8.90 -5.17
C GLU A 128 -20.75 -7.85 -4.93
N TYR A 129 -21.13 -6.68 -4.40
CA TYR A 129 -20.20 -5.57 -4.18
C TYR A 129 -20.66 -4.65 -3.06
N VAL A 130 -19.73 -3.90 -2.53
CA VAL A 130 -19.95 -2.78 -1.63
C VAL A 130 -19.34 -1.52 -2.26
N GLU A 131 -20.13 -0.47 -2.36
CA GLU A 131 -19.71 0.78 -2.98
C GLU A 131 -19.94 1.96 -2.04
N LYS A 132 -18.99 2.88 -2.01
CA LYS A 132 -19.14 4.20 -1.39
C LYS A 132 -18.92 5.25 -2.47
N ALA A 133 -20.00 5.87 -2.93
CA ALA A 133 -19.96 6.92 -3.95
C ALA A 133 -19.98 8.29 -3.28
N GLY A 134 -18.89 9.04 -3.43
CA GLY A 134 -18.76 10.43 -2.98
C GLY A 134 -18.69 11.39 -4.17
N ALA A 135 -18.83 12.70 -3.90
CA ALA A 135 -18.71 13.72 -4.93
C ALA A 135 -17.32 13.78 -5.56
N THR A 136 -16.29 13.50 -4.78
CA THR A 136 -14.88 13.60 -5.20
C THR A 136 -14.19 12.25 -5.39
N ALA A 137 -14.72 11.16 -4.88
CA ALA A 137 -14.15 9.83 -5.01
C ALA A 137 -15.19 8.73 -4.81
N THR A 138 -15.03 7.65 -5.58
CA THR A 138 -15.86 6.44 -5.45
C THR A 138 -14.97 5.26 -5.10
N ALA A 139 -15.32 4.54 -4.04
CA ALA A 139 -14.70 3.29 -3.67
C ALA A 139 -15.68 2.15 -3.98
N HIS A 140 -15.35 1.32 -4.95
CA HIS A 140 -16.12 0.15 -5.34
C HIS A 140 -15.31 -1.10 -5.03
N VAL A 141 -15.88 -2.01 -4.25
CA VAL A 141 -15.22 -3.25 -3.84
C VAL A 141 -16.11 -4.43 -4.20
N ARG A 142 -15.65 -5.25 -5.14
CA ARG A 142 -16.31 -6.51 -5.48
C ARG A 142 -16.03 -7.56 -4.40
N LEU A 143 -17.06 -8.34 -4.05
CA LEU A 143 -16.97 -9.39 -3.04
C LEU A 143 -16.53 -10.72 -3.69
N ASP A 144 -15.22 -10.86 -3.88
CA ASP A 144 -14.59 -12.04 -4.46
C ASP A 144 -13.45 -12.58 -3.58
N ASP A 145 -12.76 -13.62 -4.04
CA ASP A 145 -11.62 -14.26 -3.36
C ASP A 145 -10.37 -13.38 -3.18
N ARG A 146 -10.35 -12.19 -3.82
CA ARG A 146 -9.27 -11.20 -3.71
C ARG A 146 -9.57 -10.11 -2.68
N THR A 147 -10.78 -10.10 -2.16
CA THR A 147 -11.25 -9.10 -1.19
C THR A 147 -11.15 -9.65 0.22
N LEU A 148 -10.48 -8.92 1.09
CA LEU A 148 -10.37 -9.22 2.51
C LEU A 148 -11.33 -8.30 3.29
N PHE A 149 -12.27 -8.89 4.01
CA PHE A 149 -13.09 -8.21 5.00
C PHE A 149 -12.43 -8.24 6.38
N ILE A 150 -12.41 -7.10 7.06
CA ILE A 150 -11.86 -6.96 8.41
C ILE A 150 -12.86 -6.22 9.28
N GLU A 151 -13.23 -6.82 10.40
CA GLU A 151 -14.05 -6.18 11.43
C GLU A 151 -13.22 -5.95 12.70
N THR A 152 -13.22 -4.73 13.20
CA THR A 152 -12.58 -4.30 14.45
C THR A 152 -13.61 -3.57 15.31
N ALA A 153 -13.29 -3.27 16.57
CA ALA A 153 -14.18 -2.47 17.42
C ALA A 153 -14.45 -1.04 16.87
N GLU A 154 -13.54 -0.52 16.05
CA GLU A 154 -13.59 0.88 15.56
C GLU A 154 -14.16 0.99 14.15
N MET A 155 -14.02 -0.04 13.32
CA MET A 155 -14.41 0.03 11.90
C MET A 155 -14.60 -1.34 11.26
N MET A 156 -15.38 -1.38 10.18
CA MET A 156 -15.38 -2.43 9.18
C MET A 156 -14.64 -1.97 7.94
N ALA A 157 -13.85 -2.83 7.32
CA ALA A 157 -13.08 -2.49 6.13
C ALA A 157 -13.10 -3.63 5.10
N PHE A 158 -13.25 -3.27 3.83
CA PHE A 158 -13.00 -4.16 2.70
C PHE A 158 -11.71 -3.73 2.02
N VAL A 159 -10.79 -4.65 1.86
CA VAL A 159 -9.46 -4.41 1.31
C VAL A 159 -9.23 -5.34 0.13
N THR A 160 -9.00 -4.78 -1.04
CA THR A 160 -8.65 -5.52 -2.24
C THR A 160 -7.22 -5.23 -2.65
N ALA A 161 -6.49 -6.23 -3.14
CA ALA A 161 -5.13 -6.02 -3.63
C ALA A 161 -5.13 -5.02 -4.81
N GLY A 162 -4.44 -3.90 -4.65
CA GLY A 162 -4.28 -2.88 -5.69
C GLY A 162 -5.45 -1.89 -5.85
N SER A 163 -6.46 -1.97 -5.01
CA SER A 163 -7.60 -1.04 -5.02
C SER A 163 -7.70 -0.24 -3.71
N PRO A 164 -8.30 0.95 -3.74
CA PRO A 164 -8.62 1.67 -2.52
C PRO A 164 -9.54 0.81 -1.66
N ALA A 165 -9.23 0.73 -0.40
CA ALA A 165 -10.05 0.01 0.53
C ALA A 165 -11.28 0.86 0.91
N LEU A 166 -12.40 0.18 1.13
CA LEU A 166 -13.61 0.80 1.63
C LEU A 166 -13.63 0.67 3.16
N VAL A 167 -13.87 1.78 3.84
CA VAL A 167 -13.87 1.88 5.31
C VAL A 167 -15.19 2.41 5.81
N LEU A 168 -15.71 1.74 6.81
CA LEU A 168 -16.97 2.04 7.46
C LEU A 168 -16.70 2.21 8.98
N PRO A 169 -16.56 3.45 9.47
CA PRO A 169 -16.31 3.69 10.88
C PRO A 169 -17.52 3.32 11.75
N ALA A 170 -17.28 2.80 12.95
CA ALA A 170 -18.31 2.46 13.92
C ALA A 170 -19.28 3.62 14.21
N ARG A 171 -18.75 4.85 14.17
CA ARG A 171 -19.51 6.08 14.38
C ARG A 171 -20.67 6.22 13.40
N CYS A 172 -20.43 5.97 12.11
CA CYS A 172 -21.44 6.13 11.06
C CYS A 172 -22.35 4.91 10.87
N LEU A 173 -22.02 3.77 11.47
CA LEU A 173 -22.80 2.55 11.30
C LEU A 173 -24.03 2.53 12.21
N THR A 174 -25.18 2.20 11.64
CA THR A 174 -26.36 1.72 12.39
C THR A 174 -26.32 0.20 12.51
N GLU A 175 -27.11 -0.38 13.41
CA GLU A 175 -27.23 -1.84 13.52
C GLU A 175 -27.67 -2.49 12.19
N GLU A 176 -28.57 -1.84 11.48
CA GLU A 176 -29.06 -2.30 10.17
C GLU A 176 -27.94 -2.30 9.13
N MET A 177 -27.15 -1.20 9.04
CA MET A 177 -25.99 -1.11 8.14
C MET A 177 -24.95 -2.18 8.46
N ALA A 178 -24.63 -2.35 9.75
CA ALA A 178 -23.65 -3.34 10.18
C ALA A 178 -24.10 -4.77 9.86
N ALA A 179 -25.39 -5.05 10.03
CA ALA A 179 -25.98 -6.34 9.66
C ALA A 179 -25.93 -6.59 8.15
N ALA A 180 -26.29 -5.58 7.34
CA ALA A 180 -26.22 -5.68 5.87
C ALA A 180 -24.79 -5.90 5.38
N VAL A 181 -23.82 -5.18 5.95
CA VAL A 181 -22.39 -5.33 5.61
C VAL A 181 -21.85 -6.72 6.00
N ARG A 182 -22.23 -7.25 7.17
CA ARG A 182 -21.85 -8.62 7.57
C ARG A 182 -22.48 -9.67 6.65
N MET A 183 -23.75 -9.51 6.31
CA MET A 183 -24.43 -10.41 5.37
C MET A 183 -23.75 -10.41 4.01
N ALA A 184 -23.34 -9.25 3.50
CA ALA A 184 -22.55 -9.15 2.27
C ALA A 184 -21.19 -9.82 2.42
N ALA A 185 -20.50 -9.60 3.54
CA ALA A 185 -19.20 -10.23 3.83
C ALA A 185 -19.30 -11.76 3.99
N ASP A 186 -20.47 -12.31 4.36
CA ASP A 186 -20.68 -13.76 4.44
C ASP A 186 -20.63 -14.47 3.08
N ASN A 187 -20.74 -13.74 1.98
CA ASN A 187 -20.51 -14.25 0.64
C ASN A 187 -19.02 -14.46 0.33
N LEU A 188 -18.12 -13.87 1.11
CA LEU A 188 -16.68 -14.05 0.94
C LEU A 188 -16.24 -15.42 1.48
N PRO A 189 -15.20 -16.04 0.87
CA PRO A 189 -14.58 -17.24 1.41
C PRO A 189 -14.13 -17.06 2.86
N PRO A 190 -14.15 -18.08 3.74
CA PRO A 190 -13.79 -17.94 5.14
C PRO A 190 -12.40 -17.37 5.40
N HIS A 191 -11.42 -17.69 4.53
CA HIS A 191 -10.05 -17.18 4.64
C HIS A 191 -9.92 -15.68 4.28
N CYS A 192 -10.94 -15.12 3.63
CA CYS A 192 -11.04 -13.69 3.28
C CYS A 192 -11.76 -12.88 4.36
N ARG A 193 -12.11 -13.47 5.49
CA ARG A 193 -12.80 -12.79 6.59
C ARG A 193 -11.92 -12.78 7.84
N ARG A 194 -11.76 -11.63 8.46
CA ARG A 194 -11.01 -11.45 9.71
C ARG A 194 -11.83 -10.69 10.73
N PHE A 195 -12.27 -11.38 11.76
CA PHE A 195 -12.95 -10.79 12.91
C PHE A 195 -11.93 -10.62 14.03
N ILE A 196 -11.53 -9.38 14.31
CA ILE A 196 -10.60 -9.03 15.39
C ILE A 196 -11.38 -8.69 16.64
N ALA A 197 -12.44 -7.89 16.50
CA ALA A 197 -13.38 -7.55 17.54
C ALA A 197 -14.71 -7.21 16.88
N ARG A 198 -15.82 -7.47 17.55
CA ARG A 198 -17.13 -7.09 17.07
C ARG A 198 -17.31 -5.59 17.21
N ILE A 199 -17.76 -4.94 16.14
CA ILE A 199 -18.07 -3.53 16.14
C ILE A 199 -19.37 -3.26 16.93
N GLU A 200 -19.38 -2.18 17.69
CA GLU A 200 -20.58 -1.62 18.32
C GLU A 200 -20.99 -0.36 17.52
N PRO A 201 -22.03 -0.45 16.70
CA PRO A 201 -22.51 0.68 15.92
C PRO A 201 -22.98 1.82 16.82
N LYS A 202 -22.60 3.07 16.47
CA LYS A 202 -22.99 4.25 17.24
C LYS A 202 -24.12 5.05 16.61
N GLY A 203 -24.38 4.84 15.32
CA GLY A 203 -25.51 5.42 14.60
C GLY A 203 -25.47 6.93 14.46
N GLU A 204 -24.29 7.55 14.53
CA GLU A 204 -24.17 8.99 14.28
C GLU A 204 -24.41 9.26 12.80
N THR A 205 -25.43 10.04 12.49
CA THR A 205 -25.77 10.35 11.11
C THR A 205 -24.74 11.29 10.51
N ALA A 206 -23.97 10.81 9.54
CA ALA A 206 -23.10 11.65 8.73
C ALA A 206 -23.98 12.60 7.89
N GLN A 207 -23.62 13.88 7.86
CA GLN A 207 -24.31 14.85 7.01
C GLN A 207 -23.75 14.77 5.60
N TRP A 208 -24.63 14.63 4.61
CA TRP A 208 -24.22 14.75 3.22
C TRP A 208 -23.72 16.16 2.94
N GLN A 209 -22.50 16.24 2.46
CA GLN A 209 -21.93 17.51 2.00
C GLN A 209 -22.09 17.57 0.48
N GLU A 210 -22.95 18.49 0.02
CA GLU A 210 -23.01 18.83 -1.40
C GLU A 210 -21.72 19.52 -1.80
N THR A 211 -20.84 18.77 -2.42
CA THR A 211 -19.62 19.29 -3.03
C THR A 211 -19.76 19.13 -4.52
N SER A 212 -19.46 20.18 -5.27
CA SER A 212 -19.44 20.12 -6.74
C SER A 212 -18.46 19.06 -7.19
N ALA A 213 -18.87 18.20 -8.10
CA ALA A 213 -17.95 17.25 -8.73
C ALA A 213 -16.82 18.06 -9.42
N PRO A 214 -15.57 17.62 -9.32
CA PRO A 214 -14.46 18.29 -10.00
C PRO A 214 -14.68 18.24 -11.53
N GLU A 215 -14.33 19.34 -12.21
CA GLU A 215 -14.44 19.43 -13.66
C GLU A 215 -13.51 18.40 -14.31
N GLU A 216 -14.09 17.55 -15.16
CA GLU A 216 -13.33 16.59 -15.96
C GLU A 216 -12.66 17.32 -17.12
N VAL A 217 -11.35 17.16 -17.23
CA VAL A 217 -10.53 17.86 -18.24
C VAL A 217 -10.12 16.91 -19.37
N TRP A 218 -9.86 15.65 -19.03
CA TRP A 218 -9.44 14.63 -19.99
C TRP A 218 -9.78 13.23 -19.50
N VAL A 219 -10.21 12.35 -20.39
CA VAL A 219 -10.51 10.95 -20.09
C VAL A 219 -10.05 10.05 -21.23
N SER A 220 -9.51 8.90 -20.88
CA SER A 220 -9.19 7.85 -21.83
C SER A 220 -9.39 6.47 -21.19
N THR A 221 -9.89 5.53 -21.97
CA THR A 221 -9.97 4.13 -21.56
C THR A 221 -9.10 3.31 -22.49
N PHE A 222 -8.19 2.51 -21.91
CA PHE A 222 -7.25 1.73 -22.69
C PHE A 222 -6.95 0.38 -22.04
N THR A 223 -6.44 -0.54 -22.83
CA THR A 223 -5.96 -1.83 -22.37
C THR A 223 -4.45 -1.90 -22.56
N TYR A 224 -3.70 -2.17 -21.49
CA TYR A 224 -2.27 -2.45 -21.62
C TYR A 224 -2.04 -3.68 -22.47
N THR A 225 -1.05 -3.65 -23.32
CA THR A 225 -0.49 -4.89 -23.85
C THR A 225 0.24 -5.65 -22.74
N HIS A 226 0.35 -6.97 -22.86
CA HIS A 226 1.11 -7.76 -21.87
C HIS A 226 2.56 -7.26 -21.72
N GLN A 227 3.18 -6.82 -22.81
CA GLN A 227 4.56 -6.32 -22.80
C GLN A 227 4.68 -5.00 -22.06
N GLU A 228 3.78 -4.04 -22.29
CA GLU A 228 3.73 -2.77 -21.55
C GLU A 228 3.55 -3.01 -20.06
N TYR A 229 2.60 -3.87 -19.69
CA TYR A 229 2.33 -4.17 -18.30
C TYR A 229 3.51 -4.86 -17.61
N ILE A 230 4.20 -5.78 -18.31
CA ILE A 230 5.46 -6.38 -17.83
C ILE A 230 6.51 -5.29 -17.60
N THR A 231 6.65 -4.31 -18.51
CA THR A 231 7.61 -3.22 -18.39
C THR A 231 7.31 -2.36 -17.16
N VAL A 232 6.06 -1.99 -16.95
CA VAL A 232 5.61 -1.24 -15.77
C VAL A 232 5.90 -2.01 -14.49
N LEU A 233 5.51 -3.28 -14.39
CA LEU A 233 5.74 -4.11 -13.19
C LEU A 233 7.23 -4.29 -12.88
N ARG A 234 8.05 -4.50 -13.91
CA ARG A 234 9.50 -4.61 -13.73
C ARG A 234 10.10 -3.32 -13.21
N GLY A 235 9.67 -2.18 -13.75
CA GLY A 235 10.05 -0.86 -13.26
C GLY A 235 9.73 -0.69 -11.77
N LEU A 236 8.52 -1.02 -11.36
CA LEU A 236 8.07 -0.96 -9.97
C LEU A 236 8.88 -1.88 -9.04
N ILE A 237 9.13 -3.13 -9.44
CA ILE A 237 9.95 -4.08 -8.66
C ILE A 237 11.38 -3.57 -8.50
N THR A 238 11.99 -3.11 -9.59
CA THR A 238 13.37 -2.57 -9.57
C THR A 238 13.45 -1.33 -8.69
N GLN A 239 12.50 -0.42 -8.80
CA GLN A 239 12.43 0.77 -7.98
C GLN A 239 12.25 0.44 -6.49
N HIS A 240 11.39 -0.54 -6.17
CA HIS A 240 11.21 -1.03 -4.80
C HIS A 240 12.50 -1.63 -4.25
N TYR A 241 13.20 -2.45 -5.05
CA TYR A 241 14.48 -3.04 -4.66
C TYR A 241 15.52 -1.98 -4.31
N TRP A 242 15.72 -0.98 -5.16
CA TRP A 242 16.73 0.06 -4.90
C TRP A 242 16.46 0.87 -3.64
N ARG A 243 15.21 0.98 -3.23
CA ARG A 243 14.85 1.62 -1.94
C ARG A 243 15.18 0.75 -0.74
N THR A 244 15.00 -0.56 -0.89
CA THR A 244 15.28 -1.52 0.18
C THR A 244 16.73 -1.98 0.17
N ALA A 245 17.49 -1.71 -0.89
CA ALA A 245 18.89 -2.11 -1.04
C ALA A 245 19.79 -1.67 0.13
N PRO A 246 19.71 -0.45 0.66
CA PRO A 246 20.50 -0.06 1.84
C PRO A 246 20.19 -0.94 3.04
N MET A 247 18.92 -1.26 3.28
CA MET A 247 18.50 -2.15 4.37
C MET A 247 18.98 -3.58 4.14
N THR A 248 18.90 -4.04 2.89
CA THR A 248 19.43 -5.35 2.47
C THR A 248 20.94 -5.44 2.71
N ALA A 249 21.70 -4.39 2.33
CA ALA A 249 23.13 -4.32 2.57
C ALA A 249 23.47 -4.29 4.06
N THR A 250 22.74 -3.48 4.86
CA THR A 250 22.92 -3.45 6.31
C THR A 250 22.68 -4.83 6.94
N THR A 251 21.60 -5.51 6.56
CA THR A 251 21.30 -6.87 7.06
C THR A 251 22.40 -7.86 6.69
N ALA A 252 22.90 -7.79 5.45
CA ALA A 252 24.00 -8.63 4.99
C ALA A 252 25.30 -8.35 5.75
N THR A 253 25.60 -7.08 6.04
CA THR A 253 26.77 -6.68 6.83
C THR A 253 26.67 -7.22 8.26
N CYS A 254 25.52 -7.03 8.92
CA CYS A 254 25.32 -7.58 10.26
C CYS A 254 25.47 -9.10 10.29
N GLY A 255 24.87 -9.80 9.32
CA GLY A 255 25.02 -11.26 9.23
C GLY A 255 26.45 -11.69 8.94
N ALA A 256 27.19 -10.98 8.09
CA ALA A 256 28.59 -11.27 7.80
C ALA A 256 29.49 -11.08 9.04
N LEU A 257 29.24 -10.04 9.81
CA LEU A 257 29.95 -9.82 11.07
C LEU A 257 29.65 -10.91 12.10
N LEU A 258 28.41 -11.37 12.19
CA LEU A 258 27.99 -12.44 13.10
C LEU A 258 28.66 -13.79 12.79
N PHE A 259 28.77 -14.15 11.50
CA PHE A 259 29.26 -15.47 11.09
C PHE A 259 30.73 -15.49 10.62
N GLY A 260 31.27 -14.36 10.29
CA GLY A 260 32.61 -14.23 9.70
C GLY A 260 33.64 -13.53 10.60
N TRP A 261 33.18 -13.01 11.75
CA TRP A 261 34.11 -12.29 12.65
C TRP A 261 35.16 -13.26 13.22
N ASN A 262 36.41 -12.92 12.98
CA ASN A 262 37.55 -13.55 13.60
C ASN A 262 38.63 -12.49 13.78
N ASP A 263 39.12 -12.30 15.00
CA ASP A 263 40.08 -11.25 15.39
C ASP A 263 41.33 -11.21 14.52
N GLU A 264 41.70 -12.36 13.92
CA GLU A 264 42.87 -12.44 13.07
C GLU A 264 42.65 -12.00 11.61
N ASN A 265 41.41 -12.03 11.09
CA ASN A 265 41.19 -11.77 9.68
C ASN A 265 39.77 -11.33 9.31
N MET A 266 39.51 -10.01 9.35
CA MET A 266 38.23 -9.41 8.91
C MET A 266 37.83 -9.74 7.46
N LEU A 267 38.79 -10.12 6.59
CA LEU A 267 38.50 -10.47 5.21
C LEU A 267 37.62 -11.72 5.09
N LYS A 268 37.57 -12.57 6.11
CA LYS A 268 36.66 -13.72 6.15
C LYS A 268 35.18 -13.34 6.20
N CYS A 269 34.85 -12.11 6.59
CA CYS A 269 33.47 -11.60 6.56
C CYS A 269 32.95 -11.37 5.13
N ILE A 270 33.83 -11.13 4.15
CA ILE A 270 33.46 -10.80 2.76
C ILE A 270 32.63 -11.92 2.10
N PRO A 271 33.06 -13.20 2.13
CA PRO A 271 32.27 -14.28 1.53
C PRO A 271 30.88 -14.41 2.18
N PHE A 272 30.77 -14.25 3.49
CA PHE A 272 29.47 -14.28 4.20
C PHE A 272 28.59 -13.09 3.77
N PHE A 273 29.15 -11.90 3.68
CA PHE A 273 28.43 -10.73 3.15
C PHE A 273 27.90 -11.01 1.75
N LEU A 274 28.74 -11.46 0.84
CA LEU A 274 28.36 -11.73 -0.55
C LEU A 274 27.28 -12.83 -0.63
N ALA A 275 27.39 -13.88 0.17
CA ALA A 275 26.41 -14.95 0.22
C ALA A 275 25.04 -14.43 0.72
N ILE A 276 25.00 -13.75 1.86
CA ILE A 276 23.75 -13.21 2.44
C ILE A 276 23.13 -12.15 1.52
N PHE A 277 23.95 -11.21 1.02
CA PHE A 277 23.49 -10.18 0.12
C PHE A 277 22.94 -10.75 -1.19
N GLY A 278 23.64 -11.76 -1.74
CA GLY A 278 23.21 -12.48 -2.94
C GLY A 278 21.88 -13.19 -2.75
N VAL A 279 21.70 -13.89 -1.64
CA VAL A 279 20.44 -14.56 -1.29
C VAL A 279 19.31 -13.55 -1.13
N LEU A 280 19.52 -12.46 -0.40
CA LEU A 280 18.52 -11.41 -0.21
C LEU A 280 18.16 -10.73 -1.55
N THR A 281 19.14 -10.46 -2.41
CA THR A 281 18.92 -9.91 -3.76
C THR A 281 18.15 -10.89 -4.64
N LEU A 282 18.47 -12.17 -4.59
CA LEU A 282 17.75 -13.22 -5.32
C LEU A 282 16.26 -13.20 -4.96
N PHE A 283 15.92 -13.16 -3.68
CA PHE A 283 14.52 -13.17 -3.22
C PHE A 283 13.79 -11.85 -3.47
N ASN A 284 14.44 -10.70 -3.31
CA ASN A 284 13.80 -9.39 -3.38
C ASN A 284 13.77 -8.79 -4.80
N LEU A 285 14.65 -9.21 -5.70
CA LEU A 285 14.75 -8.69 -7.06
C LEU A 285 14.58 -9.79 -8.11
N VAL A 286 15.45 -10.79 -8.11
CA VAL A 286 15.56 -11.74 -9.24
C VAL A 286 14.32 -12.61 -9.36
N LEU A 287 13.87 -13.22 -8.27
CA LEU A 287 12.67 -14.08 -8.28
C LEU A 287 11.38 -13.32 -8.61
N PRO A 288 11.09 -12.12 -8.04
CA PRO A 288 9.96 -11.33 -8.47
C PRO A 288 10.01 -10.97 -9.95
N LEU A 289 11.16 -10.51 -10.47
CA LEU A 289 11.31 -10.20 -11.89
C LEU A 289 11.09 -11.42 -12.81
N ALA A 290 11.56 -12.59 -12.39
CA ALA A 290 11.37 -13.83 -13.15
C ALA A 290 9.90 -14.27 -13.19
N ARG A 291 9.13 -13.99 -12.12
CA ARG A 291 7.71 -14.37 -12.01
C ARG A 291 6.78 -13.45 -12.78
N VAL A 292 7.16 -12.19 -13.02
CA VAL A 292 6.30 -11.18 -13.71
C VAL A 292 5.70 -11.72 -14.99
N LYS A 293 6.52 -12.30 -15.88
CA LYS A 293 6.02 -12.84 -17.17
C LYS A 293 4.93 -13.91 -16.99
N ARG A 294 5.11 -14.81 -15.99
CA ARG A 294 4.15 -15.88 -15.72
C ARG A 294 2.86 -15.33 -15.10
N GLN A 295 2.97 -14.35 -14.24
CA GLN A 295 1.81 -13.69 -13.60
C GLN A 295 0.96 -12.97 -14.65
N VAL A 296 1.62 -12.16 -15.51
CA VAL A 296 0.92 -11.38 -16.54
C VAL A 296 0.32 -12.27 -17.64
N ALA A 297 0.95 -13.40 -17.96
CA ALA A 297 0.40 -14.34 -18.96
C ALA A 297 -1.00 -14.86 -18.61
N ASN A 298 -1.38 -14.86 -17.33
CA ASN A 298 -2.71 -15.30 -16.89
C ASN A 298 -3.74 -14.16 -16.88
N PHE A 299 -3.34 -12.92 -17.18
CA PHE A 299 -4.26 -11.78 -17.21
C PHE A 299 -5.03 -11.75 -18.54
N THR A 300 -6.33 -11.53 -18.43
CA THR A 300 -7.18 -11.26 -19.58
C THR A 300 -7.06 -9.81 -20.03
N ALA A 301 -7.52 -9.48 -21.23
CA ALA A 301 -7.59 -8.08 -21.69
C ALA A 301 -8.39 -7.20 -20.71
N HIS A 302 -9.44 -7.75 -20.09
CA HIS A 302 -10.23 -7.08 -19.09
C HIS A 302 -9.44 -6.73 -17.83
N ASP A 303 -8.56 -7.62 -17.36
CA ASP A 303 -7.70 -7.35 -16.18
C ASP A 303 -6.64 -6.26 -16.45
N LEU A 304 -6.32 -6.03 -17.73
CA LEU A 304 -5.35 -5.03 -18.19
C LEU A 304 -5.99 -3.73 -18.66
N THR A 305 -7.33 -3.66 -18.66
CA THR A 305 -8.06 -2.45 -19.06
C THR A 305 -8.09 -1.45 -17.90
N MET A 306 -7.86 -0.19 -18.22
CA MET A 306 -7.90 0.92 -17.27
C MET A 306 -8.61 2.11 -17.89
N GLN A 307 -9.39 2.83 -17.08
CA GLN A 307 -9.85 4.17 -17.40
C GLN A 307 -9.00 5.16 -16.61
N VAL A 308 -8.42 6.11 -17.30
CA VAL A 308 -7.70 7.23 -16.71
C VAL A 308 -8.52 8.49 -16.94
N ARG A 309 -8.71 9.26 -15.88
CA ARG A 309 -9.40 10.54 -15.90
C ARG A 309 -8.54 11.60 -15.22
N MET A 310 -8.36 12.72 -15.89
CA MET A 310 -7.79 13.93 -15.28
C MET A 310 -8.93 14.89 -14.99
N ASP A 311 -9.08 15.30 -13.77
CA ASP A 311 -9.95 16.38 -13.37
C ASP A 311 -9.15 17.50 -12.69
N THR A 312 -9.80 18.59 -12.34
CA THR A 312 -9.15 19.74 -11.70
C THR A 312 -8.57 19.45 -10.33
N LEU A 313 -8.88 18.30 -9.72
CA LEU A 313 -8.45 17.91 -8.39
C LEU A 313 -7.36 16.83 -8.41
N ALA A 314 -7.52 15.83 -9.27
CA ALA A 314 -6.73 14.61 -9.23
C ALA A 314 -6.57 13.94 -10.60
N LEU A 315 -5.55 13.12 -10.70
CA LEU A 315 -5.41 12.05 -11.69
C LEU A 315 -6.06 10.79 -11.13
N ARG A 316 -7.05 10.23 -11.82
CA ARG A 316 -7.83 9.08 -11.40
C ARG A 316 -7.59 7.89 -12.29
N LEU A 317 -7.50 6.74 -11.66
CA LEU A 317 -7.42 5.45 -12.33
C LEU A 317 -8.55 4.56 -11.85
N LYS A 318 -9.34 4.07 -12.77
CA LYS A 318 -10.40 3.11 -12.50
C LYS A 318 -10.11 1.83 -13.27
N VAL A 319 -10.17 0.71 -12.58
CA VAL A 319 -10.11 -0.63 -13.18
C VAL A 319 -11.50 -1.25 -13.18
N PRO A 320 -11.88 -2.06 -14.20
CA PRO A 320 -13.25 -2.56 -14.36
C PRO A 320 -13.77 -3.34 -13.15
N LYS A 321 -12.90 -4.11 -12.50
CA LYS A 321 -13.25 -4.95 -11.33
C LYS A 321 -12.74 -4.40 -10.00
N GLY A 322 -12.23 -3.19 -10.00
CA GLY A 322 -11.63 -2.55 -8.84
C GLY A 322 -12.24 -1.20 -8.54
N GLY A 323 -11.76 -0.60 -7.46
CA GLY A 323 -12.10 0.76 -7.12
C GLY A 323 -11.35 1.77 -7.97
N GLU A 324 -11.64 3.03 -7.74
CA GLU A 324 -10.94 4.16 -8.30
C GLU A 324 -9.76 4.55 -7.41
N ASN A 325 -8.56 4.53 -7.98
CA ASN A 325 -7.37 5.10 -7.35
C ASN A 325 -7.22 6.55 -7.83
N TRP A 326 -6.78 7.43 -6.94
CA TRP A 326 -6.53 8.83 -7.31
C TRP A 326 -5.20 9.32 -6.75
N VAL A 327 -4.61 10.24 -7.48
CA VAL A 327 -3.41 10.97 -7.09
C VAL A 327 -3.73 12.45 -7.22
N LEU A 328 -3.70 13.18 -6.10
CA LEU A 328 -3.94 14.63 -6.10
C LEU A 328 -2.83 15.34 -6.87
N TRP A 329 -3.16 16.40 -7.60
CA TRP A 329 -2.15 17.17 -8.31
C TRP A 329 -1.10 17.80 -7.40
N CYS A 330 -1.46 18.11 -6.16
CA CYS A 330 -0.52 18.61 -5.16
C CYS A 330 0.50 17.56 -4.67
N ASP A 331 0.21 16.27 -4.89
CA ASP A 331 1.10 15.14 -4.53
C ASP A 331 1.88 14.63 -5.74
N VAL A 332 1.63 15.13 -6.96
CA VAL A 332 2.44 14.84 -8.15
C VAL A 332 3.73 15.65 -8.09
N ASP A 333 4.84 14.97 -7.85
CA ASP A 333 6.16 15.60 -7.78
C ASP A 333 6.68 15.96 -9.18
N HIS A 334 6.65 14.99 -10.10
CA HIS A 334 7.17 15.12 -11.45
C HIS A 334 6.32 14.36 -12.46
N VAL A 335 6.33 14.87 -13.70
CA VAL A 335 5.82 14.17 -14.88
C VAL A 335 6.96 14.02 -15.86
N TYR A 336 7.26 12.79 -16.24
CA TYR A 336 8.32 12.46 -17.19
C TYR A 336 7.71 11.98 -18.48
N ASP A 337 8.16 12.56 -19.57
CA ASP A 337 7.89 12.09 -20.92
C ASP A 337 8.98 11.06 -21.31
N LYS A 338 8.62 9.76 -21.26
CA LYS A 338 9.49 8.65 -21.67
C LYS A 338 9.08 8.17 -23.06
N ASP A 339 9.93 7.35 -23.70
CA ASP A 339 9.69 6.90 -25.07
C ASP A 339 8.29 6.32 -25.29
N ASP A 340 7.88 5.38 -24.44
CA ASP A 340 6.60 4.65 -24.57
C ASP A 340 5.50 5.12 -23.62
N PHE A 341 5.84 5.91 -22.59
CA PHE A 341 4.93 6.25 -21.50
C PHE A 341 5.05 7.70 -21.05
N VAL A 342 3.93 8.27 -20.62
CA VAL A 342 3.95 9.43 -19.72
C VAL A 342 3.91 8.89 -18.28
N GLU A 343 4.93 9.21 -17.50
CA GLU A 343 5.11 8.73 -16.13
C GLU A 343 4.84 9.85 -15.13
N PHE A 344 3.88 9.62 -14.23
CA PHE A 344 3.58 10.51 -13.12
C PHE A 344 4.22 9.98 -11.85
N VAL A 345 5.12 10.75 -11.26
CA VAL A 345 5.76 10.41 -9.98
C VAL A 345 5.04 11.15 -8.87
N HIS A 346 4.54 10.41 -7.89
CA HIS A 346 3.89 10.97 -6.73
C HIS A 346 4.46 10.36 -5.43
N ASP A 347 4.34 11.12 -4.33
CA ASP A 347 4.88 10.73 -3.01
C ASP A 347 6.37 10.35 -3.05
N LYS A 348 7.14 10.93 -3.98
CA LYS A 348 8.57 10.66 -4.25
C LYS A 348 8.88 9.23 -4.71
N HIS A 349 7.88 8.37 -4.76
CA HIS A 349 8.16 6.94 -4.77
C HIS A 349 7.17 6.07 -5.55
N SER A 350 5.99 6.54 -5.80
CA SER A 350 4.99 5.82 -6.55
C SER A 350 4.89 6.40 -7.94
N THR A 351 4.74 5.55 -8.93
CA THR A 351 4.67 5.97 -10.33
C THR A 351 3.42 5.41 -10.98
N LEU A 352 2.82 6.25 -11.80
CA LEU A 352 1.73 5.89 -12.66
C LEU A 352 2.18 6.06 -14.11
N HIS A 353 1.85 5.12 -14.96
CA HIS A 353 2.28 5.10 -16.34
C HIS A 353 1.07 5.12 -17.28
N ILE A 354 1.05 6.06 -18.22
CA ILE A 354 0.06 6.12 -19.29
C ILE A 354 0.79 5.83 -20.61
N PRO A 355 0.44 4.76 -21.36
CA PRO A 355 1.07 4.49 -22.65
C PRO A 355 0.79 5.64 -23.64
N LYS A 356 1.81 6.15 -24.31
CA LYS A 356 1.65 7.25 -25.26
C LYS A 356 0.73 6.91 -26.44
N ARG A 357 0.70 5.65 -26.86
CA ARG A 357 -0.16 5.20 -27.97
C ARG A 357 -1.66 5.41 -27.73
N VAL A 358 -2.07 5.62 -26.48
CA VAL A 358 -3.50 5.84 -26.12
C VAL A 358 -3.84 7.33 -26.01
N ILE A 359 -2.86 8.18 -26.17
CA ILE A 359 -3.01 9.64 -26.19
C ILE A 359 -3.13 10.06 -27.67
N GLU A 360 -4.36 10.18 -28.17
CA GLU A 360 -4.63 10.51 -29.56
C GLU A 360 -4.10 11.88 -29.95
N ASP A 361 -4.22 12.85 -29.05
CA ASP A 361 -3.73 14.22 -29.22
C ASP A 361 -2.83 14.60 -28.05
N MET A 362 -1.51 14.53 -28.24
CA MET A 362 -0.53 14.86 -27.23
C MET A 362 -0.59 16.35 -26.83
N ALA A 363 -0.88 17.25 -27.76
CA ALA A 363 -0.97 18.68 -27.47
C ALA A 363 -2.20 18.98 -26.58
N ALA A 364 -3.34 18.35 -26.87
CA ALA A 364 -4.53 18.43 -26.03
C ALA A 364 -4.28 17.84 -24.63
N PHE A 365 -3.55 16.70 -24.54
CA PHE A 365 -3.16 16.10 -23.28
C PHE A 365 -2.24 17.01 -22.45
N GLU A 366 -1.22 17.60 -23.05
CA GLU A 366 -0.31 18.54 -22.39
C GLU A 366 -1.05 19.79 -21.91
N SER A 367 -1.93 20.32 -22.73
CA SER A 367 -2.80 21.46 -22.35
C SER A 367 -3.70 21.11 -21.17
N ALA A 368 -4.28 19.91 -21.15
CA ALA A 368 -5.07 19.40 -20.03
C ALA A 368 -4.23 19.28 -18.76
N LEU A 369 -3.02 18.73 -18.90
CA LEU A 369 -2.07 18.59 -17.80
C LEU A 369 -1.67 19.94 -17.20
N ASP A 370 -1.38 20.94 -18.03
CA ASP A 370 -1.04 22.29 -17.61
C ASP A 370 -2.22 22.97 -16.90
N ARG A 371 -3.45 22.80 -17.39
CA ARG A 371 -4.67 23.30 -16.72
C ARG A 371 -4.83 22.69 -15.33
N CYS A 372 -4.56 21.41 -15.18
CA CYS A 372 -4.67 20.70 -13.89
C CYS A 372 -3.56 21.09 -12.91
N ARG A 373 -2.32 21.29 -13.39
CA ARG A 373 -1.15 21.65 -12.58
C ARG A 373 -1.00 23.14 -12.30
N GLY A 374 -1.47 23.98 -13.20
CA GLY A 374 -1.32 25.44 -13.14
C GLY A 374 -2.16 26.12 -12.05
N LYS A 375 -3.01 25.38 -11.35
CA LYS A 375 -3.75 25.88 -10.18
C LYS A 375 -2.99 25.68 -8.84
N LYS A 376 -1.65 25.64 -8.91
CA LYS A 376 -0.81 25.65 -7.69
C LYS A 376 -0.72 27.03 -7.09
#